data_f0b03aee2dfbb99d2fb461c9c609e769
#
_entry.id   f0b03aee2dfbb99d2fb461c9c609e769
#
_cell.length_a   1.000
_cell.length_b   1.000
_cell.length_c   1.000
_cell.angle_alpha   90.00
_cell.angle_beta   90.00
_cell.angle_gamma   90.00
#
_symmetry.space_group_name_H-M   'P 1'
#
loop_
_entity.id
_entity.type
_entity.pdbx_description
1 polymer ?
#
loop_
_entity_poly.entity_id
_entity_poly.type
_entity_poly.pdbx_seq_one_letter_code
_entity_poly.pdbx_strand_id
1 'polypeptide(L)'
;MRLLLNSILLIFSMTAAAACLWGVSHLAWYYALPALFGFMLINNMPFAILHEAVHGVAARTAAGNRAIGIIAAWAFPTSFTLQRRAHLNHHKNNRTDKELYDYYLPDQPRWLRNIWMYGGNLLGLYYFCVLLGNLLWFIAPGVYRSRVFVTKIAPALGFGSQVPELAKLPPLTIWSELLGAFLWQALLFWALDLSAAGYLICLWAFALHWSALQYADHAWSRRDVMNGAWNLKVLPVSRWLALNYHCHLAHHQHPQAPWYELPSLVDDQPRPTFWRVYFTMWRYGVRPAPQMGAAADLDFLFPPEK
;
A
#
# COMPACT_ATOMS: atom_id res chain seq x y z
N MET A 1 16.20 -4.96 -20.34
CA MET A 1 16.86 -4.67 -19.06
C MET A 1 15.85 -4.51 -17.93
N ARG A 2 14.85 -3.56 -17.96
CA ARG A 2 13.87 -3.36 -16.87
C ARG A 2 13.13 -4.64 -16.46
N LEU A 3 12.53 -5.37 -17.43
CA LEU A 3 11.80 -6.60 -17.12
C LEU A 3 12.71 -7.64 -16.42
N LEU A 4 13.93 -7.85 -16.92
CA LEU A 4 14.87 -8.83 -16.36
C LEU A 4 15.22 -8.46 -14.90
N LEU A 5 15.59 -7.19 -14.65
CA LEU A 5 15.91 -6.72 -13.30
C LEU A 5 14.75 -6.94 -12.35
N ASN A 6 13.55 -6.44 -12.71
CA ASN A 6 12.36 -6.57 -11.86
C ASN A 6 11.94 -8.04 -11.68
N SER A 7 12.14 -8.91 -12.69
CA SER A 7 11.87 -10.34 -12.55
C SER A 7 12.83 -11.02 -11.58
N ILE A 8 14.13 -10.70 -11.62
CA ILE A 8 15.12 -11.23 -10.67
C ILE A 8 14.76 -10.78 -9.23
N LEU A 9 14.45 -9.50 -9.04
CA LEU A 9 14.06 -8.97 -7.72
C LEU A 9 12.76 -9.60 -7.23
N LEU A 10 11.79 -9.81 -8.12
CA LEU A 10 10.51 -10.44 -7.77
C LEU A 10 10.73 -11.90 -7.35
N ILE A 11 11.48 -12.69 -8.12
CA ILE A 11 11.78 -14.08 -7.78
C ILE A 11 12.53 -14.14 -6.44
N PHE A 12 13.57 -13.33 -6.28
CA PHE A 12 14.33 -13.24 -5.04
C PHE A 12 13.41 -12.95 -3.84
N SER A 13 12.59 -11.91 -3.94
CA SER A 13 11.75 -11.48 -2.82
C SER A 13 10.62 -12.47 -2.51
N MET A 14 10.01 -13.09 -3.52
CA MET A 14 8.99 -14.13 -3.31
C MET A 14 9.59 -15.39 -2.67
N THR A 15 10.80 -15.79 -3.10
CA THR A 15 11.51 -16.92 -2.49
C THR A 15 11.91 -16.63 -1.04
N ALA A 16 12.45 -15.43 -0.78
CA ALA A 16 12.82 -15.02 0.57
C ALA A 16 11.59 -14.90 1.49
N ALA A 17 10.47 -14.36 0.99
CA ALA A 17 9.21 -14.32 1.73
C ALA A 17 8.67 -15.72 2.05
N ALA A 18 8.74 -16.66 1.10
CA ALA A 18 8.38 -18.05 1.31
C ALA A 18 9.27 -18.74 2.37
N ALA A 19 10.58 -18.49 2.35
CA ALA A 19 11.50 -18.98 3.38
C ALA A 19 11.18 -18.39 4.78
N CYS A 20 10.82 -17.12 4.85
CA CYS A 20 10.39 -16.47 6.10
C CYS A 20 9.08 -17.09 6.63
N LEU A 21 8.09 -17.32 5.77
CA LEU A 21 6.83 -17.98 6.13
C LEU A 21 7.07 -19.38 6.69
N TRP A 22 7.93 -20.15 6.02
CA TRP A 22 8.36 -21.46 6.51
C TRP A 22 9.04 -21.34 7.88
N GLY A 23 9.97 -20.40 8.03
CA GLY A 23 10.70 -20.19 9.27
C GLY A 23 9.79 -19.85 10.45
N VAL A 24 8.77 -18.97 10.24
CA VAL A 24 7.79 -18.64 11.29
C VAL A 24 6.92 -19.84 11.66
N SER A 25 6.64 -20.73 10.71
CA SER A 25 5.79 -21.90 10.94
C SER A 25 6.50 -23.06 11.62
N HIS A 26 7.82 -23.22 11.43
CA HIS A 26 8.54 -24.46 11.79
C HIS A 26 9.71 -24.27 12.76
N LEU A 27 10.26 -23.06 12.90
CA LEU A 27 11.41 -22.84 13.75
C LEU A 27 11.01 -22.44 15.17
N ALA A 28 11.92 -22.64 16.11
CA ALA A 28 11.78 -22.13 17.48
C ALA A 28 11.62 -20.60 17.48
N TRP A 29 10.89 -20.06 18.46
CA TRP A 29 10.48 -18.66 18.52
C TRP A 29 11.62 -17.64 18.31
N TYR A 30 12.83 -17.94 18.79
CA TYR A 30 14.00 -17.07 18.67
C TYR A 30 14.56 -17.00 17.24
N TYR A 31 14.25 -17.96 16.36
CA TYR A 31 14.51 -17.91 14.92
C TYR A 31 13.27 -17.43 14.15
N ALA A 32 12.07 -17.75 14.63
CA ALA A 32 10.82 -17.32 14.04
C ALA A 32 10.65 -15.79 14.08
N LEU A 33 11.12 -15.12 15.15
CA LEU A 33 11.06 -13.65 15.24
C LEU A 33 11.88 -12.94 14.15
N PRO A 34 13.18 -13.24 13.91
CA PRO A 34 13.92 -12.72 12.77
C PRO A 34 13.25 -13.02 11.43
N ALA A 35 12.67 -14.21 11.24
CA ALA A 35 11.94 -14.58 10.03
C ALA A 35 10.66 -13.73 9.86
N LEU A 36 9.93 -13.46 10.93
CA LEU A 36 8.75 -12.57 10.92
C LEU A 36 9.11 -11.15 10.50
N PHE A 37 10.17 -10.56 11.07
CA PHE A 37 10.67 -9.25 10.66
C PHE A 37 11.20 -9.27 9.21
N GLY A 38 11.87 -10.36 8.81
CA GLY A 38 12.29 -10.58 7.44
C GLY A 38 11.12 -10.56 6.47
N PHE A 39 10.04 -11.30 6.77
CA PHE A 39 8.82 -11.30 5.97
C PHE A 39 8.19 -9.90 5.87
N MET A 40 8.03 -9.22 7.01
CA MET A 40 7.47 -7.87 7.08
C MET A 40 8.18 -6.90 6.13
N LEU A 41 9.49 -6.99 6.04
CA LEU A 41 10.30 -6.08 5.23
C LEU A 41 10.38 -6.52 3.77
N ILE A 42 10.70 -7.80 3.50
CA ILE A 42 10.95 -8.30 2.13
C ILE A 42 9.69 -8.27 1.28
N ASN A 43 8.51 -8.46 1.87
CA ASN A 43 7.24 -8.47 1.13
C ASN A 43 6.83 -7.08 0.59
N ASN A 44 7.56 -6.01 0.95
CA ASN A 44 7.41 -4.71 0.30
C ASN A 44 7.99 -4.69 -1.12
N MET A 45 8.97 -5.54 -1.43
CA MET A 45 9.59 -5.56 -2.78
C MET A 45 8.62 -6.07 -3.86
N PRO A 46 7.87 -7.19 -3.70
CA PRO A 46 6.81 -7.55 -4.63
C PRO A 46 5.74 -6.45 -4.77
N PHE A 47 5.36 -5.79 -3.67
CA PHE A 47 4.44 -4.66 -3.72
C PHE A 47 5.01 -3.49 -4.54
N ALA A 48 6.28 -3.13 -4.35
CA ALA A 48 6.92 -2.06 -5.12
C ALA A 48 6.99 -2.41 -6.62
N ILE A 49 7.25 -3.68 -6.98
CA ILE A 49 7.23 -4.13 -8.38
C ILE A 49 5.80 -4.11 -8.95
N LEU A 50 4.79 -4.50 -8.15
CA LEU A 50 3.38 -4.35 -8.53
C LEU A 50 3.05 -2.88 -8.81
N HIS A 51 3.51 -1.98 -7.97
CA HIS A 51 3.33 -0.54 -8.10
C HIS A 51 3.98 0.01 -9.39
N GLU A 52 5.22 -0.39 -9.71
CA GLU A 52 5.86 -0.09 -11.00
C GLU A 52 5.02 -0.58 -12.20
N ALA A 53 4.49 -1.79 -12.10
CA ALA A 53 3.64 -2.36 -13.14
C ALA A 53 2.31 -1.62 -13.28
N VAL A 54 1.74 -1.11 -12.19
CA VAL A 54 0.53 -0.26 -12.19
C VAL A 54 0.74 0.99 -13.06
N HIS A 55 1.93 1.62 -12.95
CA HIS A 55 2.30 2.80 -13.75
C HIS A 55 2.79 2.45 -15.17
N GLY A 56 2.97 1.18 -15.48
CA GLY A 56 3.43 0.74 -16.81
C GLY A 56 4.95 0.81 -16.98
N VAL A 57 5.73 0.95 -15.89
CA VAL A 57 7.18 1.17 -15.94
C VAL A 57 8.02 -0.04 -15.52
N ALA A 58 7.39 -1.12 -15.03
CA ALA A 58 8.09 -2.36 -14.66
C ALA A 58 8.74 -3.09 -15.86
N ALA A 59 8.20 -2.91 -17.08
CA ALA A 59 8.75 -3.44 -18.34
C ALA A 59 8.55 -2.45 -19.48
N ARG A 60 9.31 -2.65 -20.58
CA ARG A 60 9.20 -1.80 -21.78
C ARG A 60 7.96 -2.12 -22.63
N THR A 61 7.47 -3.36 -22.60
CA THR A 61 6.31 -3.81 -23.36
C THR A 61 5.08 -3.92 -22.48
N ALA A 62 3.91 -3.60 -23.02
CA ALA A 62 2.63 -3.70 -22.28
C ALA A 62 2.37 -5.13 -21.80
N ALA A 63 2.67 -6.13 -22.62
CA ALA A 63 2.50 -7.55 -22.25
C ALA A 63 3.44 -7.96 -21.10
N GLY A 64 4.73 -7.62 -21.19
CA GLY A 64 5.70 -7.90 -20.12
C GLY A 64 5.37 -7.15 -18.82
N ASN A 65 4.92 -5.90 -18.93
CA ASN A 65 4.47 -5.12 -17.78
C ASN A 65 3.24 -5.74 -17.09
N ARG A 66 2.26 -6.18 -17.89
CA ARG A 66 1.08 -6.86 -17.37
C ARG A 66 1.44 -8.20 -16.70
N ALA A 67 2.30 -9.00 -17.35
CA ALA A 67 2.71 -10.31 -16.83
C ALA A 67 3.40 -10.19 -15.46
N ILE A 68 4.42 -9.32 -15.35
CA ILE A 68 5.12 -9.13 -14.07
C ILE A 68 4.21 -8.53 -13.01
N GLY A 69 3.29 -7.63 -13.40
CA GLY A 69 2.30 -7.06 -12.48
C GLY A 69 1.35 -8.11 -11.91
N ILE A 70 0.88 -9.06 -12.72
CA ILE A 70 0.02 -10.17 -12.26
C ILE A 70 0.78 -11.08 -11.30
N ILE A 71 2.03 -11.44 -11.60
CA ILE A 71 2.85 -12.30 -10.71
C ILE A 71 3.14 -11.58 -9.40
N ALA A 72 3.49 -10.30 -9.44
CA ALA A 72 3.71 -9.49 -8.23
C ALA A 72 2.42 -9.36 -7.38
N ALA A 73 1.25 -9.27 -8.02
CA ALA A 73 -0.06 -9.24 -7.36
C ALA A 73 -0.37 -10.54 -6.61
N TRP A 74 0.20 -11.69 -6.99
CA TRP A 74 0.05 -12.94 -6.26
C TRP A 74 0.70 -12.89 -4.87
N ALA A 75 1.84 -12.23 -4.75
CA ALA A 75 2.51 -12.02 -3.45
C ALA A 75 1.76 -11.02 -2.55
N PHE A 76 1.00 -10.10 -3.14
CA PHE A 76 0.16 -9.11 -2.46
C PHE A 76 -1.34 -9.47 -2.53
N PRO A 77 -1.78 -10.68 -2.34
CA PRO A 77 -3.05 -11.34 -2.72
C PRO A 77 -4.13 -10.43 -3.31
N THR A 78 -3.89 -9.89 -4.52
CA THR A 78 -4.80 -8.94 -5.18
C THR A 78 -4.91 -9.22 -6.69
N SER A 79 -5.88 -8.58 -7.36
CA SER A 79 -5.88 -8.48 -8.82
C SER A 79 -5.02 -7.29 -9.26
N PHE A 80 -4.14 -7.51 -10.24
CA PHE A 80 -3.38 -6.44 -10.89
C PHE A 80 -4.31 -5.35 -11.45
N THR A 81 -5.42 -5.76 -12.06
CA THR A 81 -6.41 -4.83 -12.65
C THR A 81 -7.12 -3.99 -11.59
N LEU A 82 -7.51 -4.58 -10.44
CA LEU A 82 -8.08 -3.85 -9.31
C LEU A 82 -7.07 -2.86 -8.73
N GLN A 83 -5.85 -3.34 -8.45
CA GLN A 83 -4.80 -2.50 -7.87
C GLN A 83 -4.44 -1.34 -8.79
N ARG A 84 -4.34 -1.59 -10.10
CA ARG A 84 -4.05 -0.54 -11.07
C ARG A 84 -5.14 0.53 -11.10
N ARG A 85 -6.42 0.13 -11.10
CA ARG A 85 -7.52 1.11 -11.08
C ARG A 85 -7.58 1.90 -9.77
N ALA A 86 -7.43 1.22 -8.64
CA ALA A 86 -7.43 1.85 -7.32
C ALA A 86 -6.29 2.86 -7.20
N HIS A 87 -5.08 2.48 -7.59
CA HIS A 87 -3.90 3.33 -7.45
C HIS A 87 -3.91 4.54 -8.43
N LEU A 88 -4.31 4.35 -9.68
CA LEU A 88 -4.46 5.49 -10.60
C LEU A 88 -5.60 6.44 -10.18
N ASN A 89 -6.64 5.91 -9.52
CA ASN A 89 -7.67 6.75 -8.90
C ASN A 89 -7.14 7.51 -7.69
N HIS A 90 -6.23 6.88 -6.90
CA HIS A 90 -5.49 7.55 -5.83
C HIS A 90 -4.70 8.76 -6.38
N HIS A 91 -3.87 8.61 -7.40
CA HIS A 91 -3.15 9.72 -8.02
C HIS A 91 -4.07 10.87 -8.45
N LYS A 92 -5.27 10.55 -8.94
CA LYS A 92 -6.26 11.54 -9.37
C LYS A 92 -6.92 12.30 -8.22
N ASN A 93 -7.12 11.64 -7.08
CA ASN A 93 -7.86 12.18 -5.94
C ASN A 93 -6.98 12.44 -4.70
N ASN A 94 -5.66 12.23 -4.82
CA ASN A 94 -4.72 12.41 -3.73
C ASN A 94 -4.93 13.75 -3.02
N ARG A 95 -5.06 13.73 -1.69
CA ARG A 95 -5.23 14.91 -0.82
C ARG A 95 -6.46 15.77 -1.09
N THR A 96 -7.38 15.33 -1.96
CA THR A 96 -8.70 15.99 -2.11
C THR A 96 -9.63 15.55 -0.96
N ASP A 97 -10.79 16.19 -0.82
CA ASP A 97 -11.82 15.81 0.16
C ASP A 97 -12.29 14.36 0.04
N LYS A 98 -12.04 13.72 -1.12
CA LYS A 98 -12.39 12.33 -1.38
C LYS A 98 -11.37 11.33 -0.82
N GLU A 99 -10.16 11.79 -0.47
CA GLU A 99 -9.06 10.92 -0.06
C GLU A 99 -8.17 11.61 0.99
N LEU A 100 -8.72 11.71 2.21
CA LEU A 100 -8.05 12.23 3.38
C LEU A 100 -8.11 11.20 4.51
N TYR A 101 -6.98 10.87 5.08
CA TYR A 101 -6.89 9.91 6.19
C TYR A 101 -6.43 10.55 7.50
N ASP A 102 -5.68 11.63 7.42
CA ASP A 102 -5.07 12.44 8.49
C ASP A 102 -5.93 13.63 8.91
N TYR A 103 -6.97 13.89 8.13
CA TYR A 103 -7.90 14.99 8.34
C TYR A 103 -9.35 14.50 8.38
N TYR A 104 -10.22 15.29 8.99
CA TYR A 104 -11.67 15.13 8.89
C TYR A 104 -12.33 16.41 8.38
N LEU A 105 -13.39 16.26 7.61
CA LEU A 105 -14.21 17.34 7.09
C LEU A 105 -15.26 17.77 8.14
N PRO A 106 -15.83 18.98 8.06
CA PRO A 106 -16.79 19.49 9.05
C PRO A 106 -18.04 18.61 9.26
N ASP A 107 -18.44 17.87 8.22
CA ASP A 107 -19.57 16.92 8.23
C ASP A 107 -19.20 15.52 8.70
N GLN A 108 -17.92 15.26 8.98
CA GLN A 108 -17.41 13.94 9.38
C GLN A 108 -17.15 13.89 10.90
N PRO A 109 -17.62 12.85 11.59
CA PRO A 109 -17.35 12.71 13.01
C PRO A 109 -15.87 12.35 13.26
N ARG A 110 -15.15 13.21 13.99
CA ARG A 110 -13.72 13.05 14.31
C ARG A 110 -13.42 11.68 14.93
N TRP A 111 -14.29 11.19 15.84
CA TRP A 111 -14.05 9.92 16.53
C TRP A 111 -14.00 8.73 15.54
N LEU A 112 -14.88 8.71 14.53
CA LEU A 112 -14.90 7.66 13.51
C LEU A 112 -13.64 7.71 12.63
N ARG A 113 -13.21 8.93 12.28
CA ARG A 113 -11.96 9.12 11.50
C ARG A 113 -10.74 8.71 12.31
N ASN A 114 -10.71 8.95 13.62
CA ASN A 114 -9.65 8.44 14.50
C ASN A 114 -9.65 6.91 14.58
N ILE A 115 -10.82 6.28 14.76
CA ILE A 115 -10.90 4.80 14.74
C ILE A 115 -10.31 4.25 13.44
N TRP A 116 -10.65 4.85 12.30
CA TRP A 116 -10.13 4.43 11.00
C TRP A 116 -8.63 4.66 10.88
N MET A 117 -8.11 5.80 11.33
CA MET A 117 -6.69 6.08 11.30
C MET A 117 -5.90 5.11 12.19
N TYR A 118 -6.30 4.93 13.45
CA TYR A 118 -5.62 4.04 14.37
C TYR A 118 -5.78 2.57 13.95
N GLY A 119 -6.98 2.13 13.67
CA GLY A 119 -7.25 0.76 13.23
C GLY A 119 -6.71 0.49 11.82
N GLY A 120 -7.09 1.30 10.85
CA GLY A 120 -6.74 1.12 9.45
C GLY A 120 -5.25 1.25 9.20
N ASN A 121 -4.68 2.40 9.54
CA ASN A 121 -3.33 2.74 9.11
C ASN A 121 -2.26 2.31 10.11
N LEU A 122 -2.50 2.43 11.41
CA LEU A 122 -1.49 2.13 12.43
C LEU A 122 -1.53 0.69 12.92
N LEU A 123 -2.71 0.03 12.94
CA LEU A 123 -2.84 -1.37 13.33
C LEU A 123 -2.96 -2.35 12.15
N GLY A 124 -2.84 -1.86 10.92
CA GLY A 124 -2.76 -2.70 9.72
C GLY A 124 -4.11 -3.12 9.12
N LEU A 125 -5.25 -2.68 9.65
CA LEU A 125 -6.57 -3.10 9.13
C LEU A 125 -6.84 -2.58 7.71
N TYR A 126 -6.12 -1.55 7.25
CA TYR A 126 -6.23 -1.06 5.87
C TYR A 126 -5.83 -2.15 4.85
N TYR A 127 -4.73 -2.86 5.10
CA TYR A 127 -4.34 -3.99 4.27
C TYR A 127 -5.40 -5.10 4.27
N PHE A 128 -5.95 -5.45 5.43
CA PHE A 128 -7.01 -6.46 5.51
C PHE A 128 -8.30 -6.00 4.82
N CYS A 129 -8.61 -4.70 4.80
CA CYS A 129 -9.72 -4.19 3.99
C CYS A 129 -9.49 -4.39 2.49
N VAL A 130 -8.24 -4.27 2.01
CA VAL A 130 -7.91 -4.61 0.62
C VAL A 130 -8.13 -6.10 0.35
N LEU A 131 -7.66 -6.99 1.23
CA LEU A 131 -7.86 -8.45 1.08
C LEU A 131 -9.35 -8.82 1.12
N LEU A 132 -10.09 -8.30 2.09
CA LEU A 132 -11.55 -8.54 2.19
C LEU A 132 -12.30 -7.96 1.00
N GLY A 133 -11.88 -6.79 0.51
CA GLY A 133 -12.41 -6.21 -0.72
C GLY A 133 -12.19 -7.12 -1.93
N ASN A 134 -10.99 -7.67 -2.10
CA ASN A 134 -10.71 -8.64 -3.17
C ASN A 134 -11.56 -9.90 -3.04
N LEU A 135 -11.71 -10.45 -1.84
CA LEU A 135 -12.55 -11.60 -1.56
C LEU A 135 -14.03 -11.29 -1.85
N LEU A 136 -14.53 -10.14 -1.40
CA LEU A 136 -15.89 -9.68 -1.67
C LEU A 136 -16.12 -9.52 -3.18
N TRP A 137 -15.16 -8.96 -3.91
CA TRP A 137 -15.23 -8.84 -5.35
C TRP A 137 -15.28 -10.22 -6.03
N PHE A 138 -14.50 -11.18 -5.54
CA PHE A 138 -14.46 -12.55 -6.07
C PHE A 138 -15.77 -13.31 -5.85
N ILE A 139 -16.36 -13.20 -4.64
CA ILE A 139 -17.58 -13.94 -4.26
C ILE A 139 -18.85 -13.24 -4.75
N ALA A 140 -18.91 -11.90 -4.60
CA ALA A 140 -20.13 -11.12 -4.80
C ALA A 140 -19.85 -9.76 -5.49
N PRO A 141 -19.37 -9.74 -6.74
CA PRO A 141 -18.99 -8.50 -7.44
C PRO A 141 -20.15 -7.51 -7.57
N GLY A 142 -21.39 -7.98 -7.53
CA GLY A 142 -22.60 -7.15 -7.54
C GLY A 142 -22.69 -6.17 -6.36
N VAL A 143 -22.06 -6.48 -5.22
CA VAL A 143 -22.04 -5.61 -4.04
C VAL A 143 -21.38 -4.27 -4.39
N TYR A 144 -20.32 -4.26 -5.20
CA TYR A 144 -19.64 -3.05 -5.65
C TYR A 144 -20.52 -2.10 -6.48
N ARG A 145 -21.65 -2.60 -6.99
CA ARG A 145 -22.66 -1.83 -7.75
C ARG A 145 -23.89 -1.49 -6.90
N SER A 146 -23.99 -2.03 -5.68
CA SER A 146 -25.15 -1.76 -4.84
C SER A 146 -25.16 -0.31 -4.34
N ARG A 147 -26.34 0.33 -4.36
CA ARG A 147 -26.49 1.72 -3.92
C ARG A 147 -26.01 1.91 -2.47
N VAL A 148 -26.35 1.00 -1.58
CA VAL A 148 -25.99 1.08 -0.15
C VAL A 148 -24.46 1.01 0.02
N PHE A 149 -23.82 0.06 -0.66
CA PHE A 149 -22.36 -0.07 -0.57
C PHE A 149 -21.64 1.17 -1.10
N VAL A 150 -22.01 1.64 -2.29
CA VAL A 150 -21.37 2.79 -2.95
C VAL A 150 -21.59 4.11 -2.20
N THR A 151 -22.81 4.34 -1.66
CA THR A 151 -23.15 5.66 -1.09
C THR A 151 -23.01 5.75 0.42
N LYS A 152 -22.94 4.63 1.15
CA LYS A 152 -22.89 4.62 2.60
C LYS A 152 -21.66 3.88 3.15
N ILE A 153 -21.47 2.61 2.76
CA ILE A 153 -20.43 1.75 3.37
C ILE A 153 -19.04 2.16 2.89
N ALA A 154 -18.82 2.22 1.60
CA ALA A 154 -17.50 2.54 1.04
C ALA A 154 -17.01 3.94 1.47
N PRO A 155 -17.82 5.02 1.45
CA PRO A 155 -17.39 6.31 1.98
C PRO A 155 -17.06 6.30 3.47
N ALA A 156 -17.83 5.57 4.30
CA ALA A 156 -17.57 5.43 5.72
C ALA A 156 -16.22 4.73 6.00
N LEU A 157 -15.84 3.79 5.14
CA LEU A 157 -14.55 3.09 5.19
C LEU A 157 -13.39 3.82 4.48
N GLY A 158 -13.62 5.02 3.93
CA GLY A 158 -12.59 5.77 3.20
C GLY A 158 -12.40 5.35 1.73
N PHE A 159 -13.23 4.45 1.19
CA PHE A 159 -13.14 3.94 -0.18
C PHE A 159 -14.18 4.54 -1.15
N GLY A 160 -14.80 5.65 -0.77
CA GLY A 160 -15.89 6.26 -1.53
C GLY A 160 -15.51 6.71 -2.95
N SER A 161 -14.26 7.14 -3.18
CA SER A 161 -13.76 7.50 -4.50
C SER A 161 -13.39 6.28 -5.34
N GLN A 162 -13.00 5.17 -4.71
CA GLN A 162 -12.43 4.00 -5.38
C GLN A 162 -13.51 3.02 -5.85
N VAL A 163 -14.48 2.70 -4.99
CA VAL A 163 -15.49 1.67 -5.26
C VAL A 163 -16.26 1.90 -6.56
N PRO A 164 -16.75 3.12 -6.90
CA PRO A 164 -17.42 3.36 -8.17
C PRO A 164 -16.55 3.08 -9.39
N GLU A 165 -15.23 3.30 -9.30
CA GLU A 165 -14.29 3.04 -10.38
C GLU A 165 -13.99 1.54 -10.52
N LEU A 166 -13.88 0.82 -9.40
CA LEU A 166 -13.69 -0.62 -9.39
C LEU A 166 -14.92 -1.37 -9.97
N ALA A 167 -16.13 -0.88 -9.70
CA ALA A 167 -17.37 -1.46 -10.19
C ALA A 167 -17.51 -1.47 -11.72
N LYS A 168 -16.75 -0.64 -12.43
CA LYS A 168 -16.75 -0.55 -13.91
C LYS A 168 -15.87 -1.60 -14.59
N LEU A 169 -15.04 -2.30 -13.82
CA LEU A 169 -14.04 -3.22 -14.37
C LEU A 169 -14.63 -4.54 -14.88
N PRO A 170 -13.98 -5.20 -15.87
CA PRO A 170 -14.48 -6.45 -16.44
C PRO A 170 -14.34 -7.61 -15.46
N PRO A 171 -15.45 -8.31 -15.12
CA PRO A 171 -15.44 -9.35 -14.09
C PRO A 171 -14.51 -10.52 -14.37
N LEU A 172 -14.50 -11.04 -15.59
CA LEU A 172 -13.71 -12.22 -15.98
C LEU A 172 -12.20 -12.00 -15.79
N THR A 173 -11.70 -10.83 -16.15
CA THR A 173 -10.29 -10.48 -15.97
C THR A 173 -9.92 -10.49 -14.47
N ILE A 174 -10.76 -9.89 -13.64
CA ILE A 174 -10.50 -9.80 -12.20
C ILE A 174 -10.60 -11.19 -11.57
N TRP A 175 -11.61 -11.99 -11.92
CA TRP A 175 -11.73 -13.35 -11.41
C TRP A 175 -10.52 -14.21 -11.76
N SER A 176 -10.03 -14.17 -12.99
CA SER A 176 -8.84 -14.95 -13.37
C SER A 176 -7.58 -14.51 -12.60
N GLU A 177 -7.40 -13.19 -12.40
CA GLU A 177 -6.27 -12.65 -11.65
C GLU A 177 -6.35 -12.99 -10.15
N LEU A 178 -7.54 -12.87 -9.53
CA LEU A 178 -7.78 -13.22 -8.13
C LEU A 178 -7.67 -14.74 -7.91
N LEU A 179 -8.20 -15.55 -8.82
CA LEU A 179 -8.05 -17.00 -8.75
C LEU A 179 -6.55 -17.38 -8.74
N GLY A 180 -5.75 -16.80 -9.64
CA GLY A 180 -4.31 -17.02 -9.65
C GLY A 180 -3.63 -16.62 -8.34
N ALA A 181 -4.00 -15.47 -7.77
CA ALA A 181 -3.48 -15.01 -6.49
C ALA A 181 -3.88 -15.95 -5.33
N PHE A 182 -5.12 -16.39 -5.25
CA PHE A 182 -5.59 -17.30 -4.21
C PHE A 182 -4.98 -18.70 -4.35
N LEU A 183 -4.85 -19.21 -5.57
CA LEU A 183 -4.17 -20.49 -5.84
C LEU A 183 -2.68 -20.42 -5.45
N TRP A 184 -2.02 -19.31 -5.71
CA TRP A 184 -0.62 -19.11 -5.28
C TRP A 184 -0.51 -19.14 -3.74
N GLN A 185 -1.37 -18.43 -3.01
CA GLN A 185 -1.36 -18.46 -1.54
C GLN A 185 -1.68 -19.86 -0.99
N ALA A 186 -2.65 -20.56 -1.58
CA ALA A 186 -2.99 -21.93 -1.21
C ALA A 186 -1.82 -22.89 -1.50
N LEU A 187 -1.15 -22.74 -2.64
CA LEU A 187 0.04 -23.53 -2.98
C LEU A 187 1.17 -23.31 -1.97
N LEU A 188 1.48 -22.06 -1.61
CA LEU A 188 2.47 -21.76 -0.58
C LEU A 188 2.10 -22.40 0.76
N PHE A 189 0.83 -22.22 1.18
CA PHE A 189 0.34 -22.76 2.44
C PHE A 189 0.50 -24.27 2.51
N TRP A 190 0.10 -24.97 1.45
CA TRP A 190 0.16 -26.42 1.37
C TRP A 190 1.58 -26.94 1.14
N ALA A 191 2.33 -26.38 0.18
CA ALA A 191 3.66 -26.89 -0.19
C ALA A 191 4.72 -26.67 0.90
N LEU A 192 4.55 -25.64 1.72
CA LEU A 192 5.45 -25.32 2.83
C LEU A 192 4.92 -25.82 4.18
N ASP A 193 3.80 -26.54 4.20
CA ASP A 193 3.13 -27.03 5.41
C ASP A 193 3.00 -25.93 6.49
N LEU A 194 2.46 -24.77 6.09
CA LEU A 194 2.42 -23.60 6.96
C LEU A 194 1.39 -23.76 8.08
N SER A 195 1.73 -23.35 9.29
CA SER A 195 0.76 -23.19 10.35
C SER A 195 -0.15 -22.00 10.08
N ALA A 196 -1.45 -22.14 10.32
CA ALA A 196 -2.41 -21.04 10.14
C ALA A 196 -2.05 -19.81 10.99
N ALA A 197 -1.61 -20.03 12.23
CA ALA A 197 -1.16 -18.96 13.11
C ALA A 197 0.10 -18.26 12.59
N GLY A 198 1.11 -19.00 12.13
CA GLY A 198 2.33 -18.46 11.55
C GLY A 198 2.05 -17.64 10.27
N TYR A 199 1.18 -18.16 9.40
CA TYR A 199 0.77 -17.45 8.19
C TYR A 199 0.04 -16.13 8.51
N LEU A 200 -0.94 -16.16 9.42
CA LEU A 200 -1.72 -14.98 9.78
C LEU A 200 -0.87 -13.92 10.50
N ILE A 201 0.06 -14.33 11.38
CA ILE A 201 0.96 -13.37 12.05
C ILE A 201 1.93 -12.70 11.07
N CYS A 202 2.43 -13.43 10.05
CA CYS A 202 3.22 -12.86 8.97
C CYS A 202 2.42 -11.82 8.16
N LEU A 203 1.19 -12.16 7.78
CA LEU A 203 0.32 -11.22 7.08
C LEU A 203 0.03 -9.97 7.92
N TRP A 204 -0.19 -10.15 9.23
CA TRP A 204 -0.45 -9.01 10.11
C TRP A 204 0.80 -8.15 10.33
N ALA A 205 1.97 -8.74 10.51
CA ALA A 205 3.23 -7.99 10.61
C ALA A 205 3.47 -7.15 9.33
N PHE A 206 3.25 -7.73 8.14
CA PHE A 206 3.31 -6.99 6.89
C PHE A 206 2.23 -5.90 6.81
N ALA A 207 0.99 -6.21 7.22
CA ALA A 207 -0.12 -5.27 7.24
C ALA A 207 0.17 -4.03 8.10
N LEU A 208 0.78 -4.22 9.29
CA LEU A 208 1.20 -3.11 10.17
C LEU A 208 2.17 -2.17 9.44
N HIS A 209 3.22 -2.73 8.85
CA HIS A 209 4.25 -1.94 8.17
C HIS A 209 3.71 -1.28 6.91
N TRP A 210 3.06 -2.05 6.03
CA TRP A 210 2.56 -1.55 4.75
C TRP A 210 1.49 -0.48 4.93
N SER A 211 0.50 -0.70 5.80
CA SER A 211 -0.56 0.30 6.04
C SER A 211 0.00 1.59 6.62
N ALA A 212 0.95 1.50 7.57
CA ALA A 212 1.60 2.66 8.15
C ALA A 212 2.43 3.44 7.11
N LEU A 213 3.12 2.74 6.20
CA LEU A 213 3.91 3.36 5.15
C LEU A 213 3.02 4.11 4.15
N GLN A 214 1.96 3.46 3.62
CA GLN A 214 1.00 4.07 2.70
C GLN A 214 0.39 5.37 3.24
N TYR A 215 0.33 5.49 4.55
CA TYR A 215 -0.22 6.64 5.20
C TYR A 215 0.84 7.70 5.53
N ALA A 216 1.99 7.29 6.04
CA ALA A 216 3.09 8.19 6.37
C ALA A 216 3.60 8.95 5.15
N ASP A 217 3.52 8.37 3.96
CA ASP A 217 3.91 9.01 2.70
C ASP A 217 3.06 10.26 2.38
N HIS A 218 1.85 10.38 2.93
CA HIS A 218 0.90 11.45 2.65
C HIS A 218 0.50 12.30 3.86
N ALA A 219 0.63 11.77 5.08
CA ALA A 219 0.10 12.41 6.28
C ALA A 219 0.65 13.82 6.47
N TRP A 220 -0.25 14.80 6.62
CA TRP A 220 0.02 16.24 6.79
C TRP A 220 0.86 16.89 5.70
N SER A 221 1.01 16.24 4.56
CA SER A 221 1.60 16.85 3.38
C SER A 221 0.68 17.91 2.79
N ARG A 222 1.17 18.65 1.81
CA ARG A 222 0.41 19.67 1.10
C ARG A 222 -0.93 19.14 0.59
N ARG A 223 -1.99 19.96 0.69
CA ARG A 223 -3.31 19.68 0.12
C ARG A 223 -3.31 19.93 -1.39
N ASP A 224 -2.59 19.09 -2.12
CA ASP A 224 -2.39 19.20 -3.57
C ASP A 224 -2.31 17.81 -4.19
N VAL A 225 -2.92 17.62 -5.35
CA VAL A 225 -3.00 16.29 -5.98
C VAL A 225 -1.63 15.76 -6.39
N MET A 226 -0.78 16.62 -6.95
CA MET A 226 0.54 16.24 -7.47
C MET A 226 1.62 16.36 -6.40
N ASN A 227 1.52 17.38 -5.53
CA ASN A 227 2.55 17.68 -4.53
C ASN A 227 2.16 17.25 -3.11
N GLY A 228 1.11 16.42 -2.99
CA GLY A 228 0.54 15.98 -1.72
C GLY A 228 1.15 14.67 -1.21
N ALA A 229 2.46 14.59 -1.13
CA ALA A 229 3.19 13.46 -0.59
C ALA A 229 4.51 13.90 0.04
N TRP A 230 5.25 12.98 0.65
CA TRP A 230 6.60 13.19 1.19
C TRP A 230 7.62 12.33 0.48
N ASN A 231 8.86 12.83 0.39
CA ASN A 231 10.04 12.01 0.21
C ASN A 231 10.59 11.66 1.60
N LEU A 232 10.16 10.52 2.18
CA LEU A 232 10.53 10.15 3.54
C LEU A 232 12.03 9.82 3.68
N LYS A 233 12.62 10.14 4.84
CA LYS A 233 13.92 9.58 5.24
C LYS A 233 13.67 8.23 5.90
N VAL A 234 14.29 7.18 5.35
CA VAL A 234 14.18 5.79 5.84
C VAL A 234 15.57 5.18 5.99
N LEU A 235 15.66 4.05 6.69
CA LEU A 235 16.90 3.29 6.80
C LEU A 235 17.34 2.75 5.42
N PRO A 236 18.66 2.61 5.15
CA PRO A 236 19.17 2.10 3.88
C PRO A 236 18.58 0.75 3.49
N VAL A 237 18.40 -0.16 4.44
CA VAL A 237 17.78 -1.47 4.20
C VAL A 237 16.33 -1.34 3.74
N SER A 238 15.54 -0.46 4.37
CA SER A 238 14.14 -0.21 3.97
C SER A 238 14.08 0.42 2.58
N ARG A 239 15.00 1.34 2.28
CA ARG A 239 15.12 1.96 0.96
C ARG A 239 15.30 0.91 -0.14
N TRP A 240 16.19 -0.07 0.09
CA TRP A 240 16.47 -1.11 -0.90
C TRP A 240 15.32 -2.12 -1.01
N LEU A 241 14.78 -2.60 0.12
CA LEU A 241 13.71 -3.60 0.15
C LEU A 241 12.37 -3.06 -0.40
N ALA A 242 12.11 -1.77 -0.28
CA ALA A 242 10.94 -1.12 -0.85
C ALA A 242 11.22 -0.44 -2.21
N LEU A 243 12.36 -0.71 -2.87
CA LEU A 243 12.71 -0.17 -4.19
C LEU A 243 12.45 1.35 -4.30
N ASN A 244 13.02 2.12 -3.37
CA ASN A 244 12.87 3.59 -3.31
C ASN A 244 11.42 4.11 -3.20
N TYR A 245 10.45 3.27 -2.81
CA TYR A 245 9.04 3.65 -2.66
C TYR A 245 8.85 4.89 -1.75
N HIS A 246 9.74 5.10 -0.78
CA HIS A 246 9.78 6.26 0.11
C HIS A 246 10.08 7.60 -0.58
N CYS A 247 10.55 7.61 -1.85
CA CYS A 247 10.65 8.81 -2.69
C CYS A 247 9.26 9.12 -3.30
N HIS A 248 8.24 9.20 -2.45
CA HIS A 248 6.85 9.16 -2.86
C HIS A 248 6.36 10.48 -3.48
N LEU A 249 6.87 11.63 -3.01
CA LEU A 249 6.61 12.91 -3.67
C LEU A 249 7.20 12.94 -5.09
N ALA A 250 8.46 12.52 -5.24
CA ALA A 250 9.08 12.43 -6.56
C ALA A 250 8.29 11.47 -7.49
N HIS A 251 7.75 10.38 -6.92
CA HIS A 251 6.88 9.47 -7.66
C HIS A 251 5.56 10.13 -8.09
N HIS A 252 4.87 10.88 -7.23
CA HIS A 252 3.64 11.59 -7.59
C HIS A 252 3.88 12.64 -8.68
N GLN A 253 5.01 13.34 -8.65
CA GLN A 253 5.42 14.32 -9.64
C GLN A 253 5.85 13.66 -10.97
N HIS A 254 6.45 12.46 -10.91
CA HIS A 254 7.01 11.74 -12.04
C HIS A 254 6.57 10.26 -12.08
N PRO A 255 5.27 9.96 -12.22
CA PRO A 255 4.74 8.61 -12.08
C PRO A 255 5.20 7.65 -13.19
N GLN A 256 5.86 8.14 -14.23
CA GLN A 256 6.47 7.35 -15.31
C GLN A 256 7.96 7.09 -15.10
N ALA A 257 8.57 7.63 -14.04
CA ALA A 257 9.95 7.33 -13.68
C ALA A 257 10.04 5.97 -12.98
N PRO A 258 10.94 5.06 -13.39
CA PRO A 258 11.12 3.79 -12.71
C PRO A 258 11.79 4.01 -11.34
N TRP A 259 11.57 3.09 -10.42
CA TRP A 259 12.00 3.17 -9.02
C TRP A 259 13.47 3.55 -8.82
N TYR A 260 14.38 3.12 -9.70
CA TYR A 260 15.82 3.40 -9.59
C TYR A 260 16.21 4.82 -10.05
N GLU A 261 15.33 5.52 -10.75
CA GLU A 261 15.50 6.92 -11.15
C GLU A 261 14.91 7.90 -10.11
N LEU A 262 13.94 7.49 -9.28
CA LEU A 262 13.28 8.36 -8.30
C LEU A 262 14.24 9.10 -7.36
N PRO A 263 15.35 8.51 -6.84
CA PRO A 263 16.26 9.24 -5.96
C PRO A 263 16.91 10.46 -6.60
N SER A 264 17.10 10.49 -7.91
CA SER A 264 17.67 11.64 -8.63
C SER A 264 16.64 12.75 -8.90
N LEU A 265 15.36 12.47 -8.70
CA LEU A 265 14.24 13.39 -8.89
C LEU A 265 13.74 13.98 -7.56
N VAL A 266 14.35 13.60 -6.45
CA VAL A 266 14.01 14.14 -5.12
C VAL A 266 14.50 15.60 -5.05
N ASP A 267 13.58 16.51 -4.80
CA ASP A 267 13.83 17.92 -4.61
C ASP A 267 14.36 18.27 -3.19
N ASP A 268 14.71 19.56 -2.97
CA ASP A 268 15.23 20.07 -1.70
C ASP A 268 14.13 20.34 -0.65
N GLN A 269 12.89 19.86 -0.86
CA GLN A 269 11.80 20.03 0.09
C GLN A 269 12.11 19.34 1.44
N PRO A 270 11.55 19.84 2.56
CA PRO A 270 11.71 19.18 3.86
C PRO A 270 11.29 17.72 3.82
N ARG A 271 12.17 16.85 4.33
CA ARG A 271 11.98 15.39 4.30
C ARG A 271 11.83 14.86 5.73
N PRO A 272 10.60 14.58 6.18
CA PRO A 272 10.41 13.95 7.49
C PRO A 272 10.95 12.52 7.48
N THR A 273 11.36 12.01 8.64
CA THR A 273 11.61 10.58 8.79
C THR A 273 10.28 9.84 8.88
N PHE A 274 10.24 8.60 8.39
CA PHE A 274 9.07 7.72 8.59
C PHE A 274 8.62 7.71 10.05
N TRP A 275 9.55 7.52 10.99
CA TRP A 275 9.23 7.43 12.42
C TRP A 275 8.66 8.71 12.99
N ARG A 276 9.11 9.88 12.51
CA ARG A 276 8.53 11.16 12.95
C ARG A 276 7.06 11.24 12.55
N VAL A 277 6.72 10.97 11.29
CA VAL A 277 5.34 10.97 10.82
C VAL A 277 4.52 9.93 11.58
N TYR A 278 5.03 8.70 11.69
CA TYR A 278 4.36 7.59 12.37
C TYR A 278 4.01 7.91 13.83
N PHE A 279 4.96 8.38 14.65
CA PHE A 279 4.68 8.72 16.04
C PHE A 279 3.82 9.97 16.19
N THR A 280 3.89 10.90 15.25
CA THR A 280 2.99 12.06 15.23
C THR A 280 1.55 11.62 14.99
N MET A 281 1.30 10.62 14.13
CA MET A 281 -0.03 10.03 13.94
C MET A 281 -0.59 9.46 15.25
N TRP A 282 0.22 8.70 15.98
CA TRP A 282 -0.21 8.14 17.29
C TRP A 282 -0.53 9.22 18.30
N ARG A 283 0.28 10.28 18.35
CA ARG A 283 0.17 11.33 19.37
C ARG A 283 -1.06 12.21 19.17
N TYR A 284 -1.40 12.57 17.95
CA TYR A 284 -2.37 13.65 17.70
C TYR A 284 -3.67 13.21 17.05
N GLY A 285 -3.69 12.07 16.40
CA GLY A 285 -4.86 11.61 15.65
C GLY A 285 -5.19 12.50 14.45
N VAL A 286 -6.42 12.41 13.96
CA VAL A 286 -6.88 13.22 12.83
C VAL A 286 -7.13 14.68 13.25
N ARG A 287 -6.93 15.62 12.31
CA ARG A 287 -7.09 17.07 12.47
C ARG A 287 -8.19 17.62 11.56
N PRO A 288 -8.72 18.82 11.81
CA PRO A 288 -9.60 19.49 10.85
C PRO A 288 -8.90 19.67 9.51
N ALA A 289 -9.60 19.38 8.41
CA ALA A 289 -9.03 19.51 7.07
C ALA A 289 -8.76 21.00 6.73
N PRO A 290 -7.54 21.36 6.35
CA PRO A 290 -7.26 22.66 5.78
C PRO A 290 -7.85 22.77 4.37
N GLN A 291 -7.97 23.97 3.82
CA GLN A 291 -8.46 24.16 2.47
C GLN A 291 -7.53 23.52 1.42
N MET A 292 -8.10 23.19 0.24
CA MET A 292 -7.30 22.76 -0.91
C MET A 292 -6.26 23.85 -1.27
N GLY A 293 -5.05 23.40 -1.62
CA GLY A 293 -3.91 24.28 -1.88
C GLY A 293 -3.11 24.69 -0.63
N ALA A 294 -3.59 24.36 0.59
CA ALA A 294 -2.84 24.63 1.81
C ALA A 294 -1.45 23.96 1.80
N ALA A 295 -0.45 24.68 2.30
CA ALA A 295 0.90 24.17 2.46
C ALA A 295 0.93 22.96 3.41
N ALA A 296 2.03 22.20 3.37
CA ALA A 296 2.29 21.15 4.35
C ALA A 296 2.36 21.73 5.77
N ASP A 297 1.88 20.97 6.75
CA ASP A 297 1.90 21.38 8.16
C ASP A 297 3.28 21.12 8.78
N LEU A 298 4.26 21.90 8.35
CA LEU A 298 5.65 21.72 8.76
C LEU A 298 5.88 22.01 10.23
N ASP A 299 5.24 23.04 10.79
CA ASP A 299 5.36 23.39 12.22
C ASP A 299 4.83 22.25 13.12
N PHE A 300 3.85 21.53 12.64
CA PHE A 300 3.30 20.37 13.33
C PHE A 300 4.24 19.16 13.28
N LEU A 301 4.87 18.91 12.13
CA LEU A 301 5.82 17.81 11.97
C LEU A 301 7.21 18.16 12.52
N PHE A 302 7.60 19.43 12.49
CA PHE A 302 8.89 19.94 12.94
C PHE A 302 8.68 21.13 13.89
N PRO A 303 8.09 20.91 15.09
CA PRO A 303 7.89 22.01 16.02
C PRO A 303 9.23 22.68 16.32
N PRO A 304 9.27 24.02 16.44
CA PRO A 304 10.49 24.73 16.82
C PRO A 304 11.01 24.17 18.14
N GLU A 305 12.31 24.01 18.24
CA GLU A 305 12.97 23.62 19.50
C GLU A 305 12.62 24.65 20.57
N LYS A 306 12.10 24.19 21.70
CA LYS A 306 11.74 25.04 22.86
C LYS A 306 12.97 25.39 23.63
#